data_dce68623fa1141626a57529f53144d4b
#
_entry.id   dce68623fa1141626a57529f53144d4b
#
_cell.length_a   1.000
_cell.length_b   1.000
_cell.length_c   1.000
_cell.angle_alpha   90.00
_cell.angle_beta   90.00
_cell.angle_gamma   90.00
#
_symmetry.space_group_name_H-M   'P 1'
#
loop_
_entity.id
_entity.type
_entity.pdbx_description
1 polymer ?
#
loop_
_entity_poly.entity_id
_entity_poly.type
_entity_poly.pdbx_seq_one_letter_code
_entity_poly.pdbx_strand_id
1 'polypeptide(L)'
;MVKRYPRVLSSGANNLVIALNEHEVGKLFTDDTRSDIGSESEKMKYANSINDLVVKFIRLDTNEEMTSDMLVMERLYPMDYRAFEFSKRELWLDVFQHELEILHKAGFVHRDLKRPSNISGDRFDNIFLTDKGLRLIDVGISALKSQVGDRLFEKFVQEEKKEIELFSDYFLNR
;
A
#
# COMPACT_ATOMS: atom_id res chain seq x y z
N MET A 1 2.37 27.71 -13.24
CA MET A 1 1.09 27.35 -12.62
C MET A 1 1.33 27.04 -11.15
N VAL A 2 0.72 27.79 -10.25
CA VAL A 2 0.84 27.51 -8.81
C VAL A 2 -0.04 26.29 -8.51
N LYS A 3 0.57 25.18 -8.08
CA LYS A 3 -0.17 24.02 -7.62
C LYS A 3 -0.90 24.39 -6.31
N ARG A 4 -2.22 24.34 -6.33
CA ARG A 4 -3.02 24.57 -5.12
C ARG A 4 -3.09 23.30 -4.28
N TYR A 5 -2.71 23.41 -3.03
CA TYR A 5 -2.87 22.37 -2.01
C TYR A 5 -3.85 22.83 -0.92
N PRO A 6 -4.56 21.92 -0.26
CA PRO A 6 -4.60 20.46 -0.53
C PRO A 6 -5.36 20.11 -1.81
N ARG A 7 -5.05 18.96 -2.39
CA ARG A 7 -5.69 18.45 -3.61
C ARG A 7 -6.12 17.00 -3.44
N VAL A 8 -7.37 16.68 -3.79
CA VAL A 8 -7.87 15.29 -3.77
C VAL A 8 -7.11 14.46 -4.79
N LEU A 9 -6.55 13.34 -4.36
CA LEU A 9 -5.88 12.34 -5.19
C LEU A 9 -6.77 11.14 -5.48
N SER A 10 -7.51 10.67 -4.49
CA SER A 10 -8.47 9.59 -4.65
C SER A 10 -9.63 9.74 -3.66
N SER A 11 -10.80 9.31 -4.08
CA SER A 11 -12.01 9.19 -3.27
C SER A 11 -12.55 7.77 -3.46
N GLY A 12 -12.09 6.84 -2.63
CA GLY A 12 -12.67 5.50 -2.55
C GLY A 12 -13.93 5.47 -1.68
N ALA A 13 -14.63 4.33 -1.67
CA ALA A 13 -15.87 4.16 -0.91
C ALA A 13 -15.70 4.43 0.61
N ASN A 14 -14.49 4.32 1.15
CA ASN A 14 -14.22 4.41 2.58
C ASN A 14 -13.11 5.40 2.96
N ASN A 15 -12.36 5.94 2.00
CA ASN A 15 -11.19 6.76 2.30
C ASN A 15 -11.00 7.88 1.28
N LEU A 16 -10.77 9.07 1.78
CA LEU A 16 -10.35 10.21 1.00
C LEU A 16 -8.85 10.43 1.20
N VAL A 17 -8.09 10.45 0.11
CA VAL A 17 -6.65 10.75 0.12
C VAL A 17 -6.42 12.10 -0.55
N ILE A 18 -5.76 13.00 0.16
CA ILE A 18 -5.43 14.34 -0.30
C ILE A 18 -3.92 14.56 -0.35
N ALA A 19 -3.44 15.25 -1.37
CA ALA A 19 -2.05 15.73 -1.40
C ALA A 19 -1.97 17.00 -0.54
N LEU A 20 -1.10 16.97 0.47
CA LEU A 20 -0.84 18.11 1.33
C LEU A 20 0.23 19.04 0.73
N ASN A 21 1.20 18.45 0.05
CA ASN A 21 2.28 19.14 -0.66
C ASN A 21 2.92 18.15 -1.66
N GLU A 22 4.11 18.47 -2.18
CA GLU A 22 4.86 17.62 -3.12
C GLU A 22 5.37 16.32 -2.48
N HIS A 23 5.48 16.24 -1.16
CA HIS A 23 6.13 15.16 -0.43
C HIS A 23 5.20 14.37 0.48
N GLU A 24 4.03 14.92 0.79
CA GLU A 24 3.13 14.35 1.79
C GLU A 24 1.71 14.19 1.24
N VAL A 25 1.09 13.09 1.64
CA VAL A 25 -0.35 12.84 1.46
C VAL A 25 -1.00 12.55 2.80
N GLY A 26 -2.27 12.92 2.92
CA GLY A 26 -3.10 12.61 4.08
C GLY A 26 -4.25 11.67 3.69
N LYS A 27 -4.39 10.58 4.43
CA LYS A 27 -5.55 9.69 4.36
C LYS A 27 -6.51 10.08 5.47
N LEU A 28 -7.71 10.51 5.10
CA LEU A 28 -8.74 10.95 6.05
C LEU A 28 -9.53 9.76 6.57
N PHE A 29 -9.77 9.75 7.88
CA PHE A 29 -10.56 8.74 8.58
C PHE A 29 -11.85 9.39 9.08
N THR A 30 -12.97 8.90 8.57
CA THR A 30 -14.32 9.32 8.99
C THR A 30 -14.95 8.21 9.83
N ASP A 31 -16.11 8.46 10.43
CA ASP A 31 -16.84 7.47 11.20
C ASP A 31 -17.23 6.23 10.39
N ASP A 32 -17.32 6.37 9.06
CA ASP A 32 -17.63 5.29 8.13
C ASP A 32 -16.39 4.48 7.68
N THR A 33 -15.20 4.89 8.08
CA THR A 33 -13.95 4.19 7.71
C THR A 33 -13.87 2.86 8.43
N ARG A 34 -13.70 1.76 7.67
CA ARG A 34 -13.67 0.39 8.21
C ARG A 34 -12.41 0.09 9.02
N SER A 35 -11.30 0.75 8.72
CA SER A 35 -10.06 0.58 9.45
C SER A 35 -9.89 1.65 10.52
N ASP A 36 -9.27 1.27 11.62
CA ASP A 36 -8.92 2.17 12.71
C ASP A 36 -7.59 2.86 12.40
N ILE A 37 -7.55 4.19 12.53
CA ILE A 37 -6.34 4.98 12.22
C ILE A 37 -5.14 4.58 13.08
N GLY A 38 -5.36 4.29 14.36
CA GLY A 38 -4.31 3.87 15.27
C GLY A 38 -3.73 2.52 14.87
N SER A 39 -4.60 1.55 14.56
CA SER A 39 -4.21 0.22 14.07
C SER A 39 -3.46 0.31 12.74
N GLU A 40 -3.94 1.09 11.77
CA GLU A 40 -3.28 1.24 10.49
C GLU A 40 -1.91 1.91 10.61
N SER A 41 -1.79 2.97 11.42
CA SER A 41 -0.51 3.64 11.67
C SER A 41 0.51 2.73 12.35
N GLU A 42 0.07 1.89 13.27
CA GLU A 42 0.92 0.92 13.98
C GLU A 42 1.48 -0.15 13.04
N LYS A 43 0.63 -0.71 12.18
CA LYS A 43 1.03 -1.67 11.14
C LYS A 43 2.01 -1.04 10.15
N MET A 44 1.77 0.19 9.73
CA MET A 44 2.66 0.92 8.83
C MET A 44 4.03 1.16 9.46
N LYS A 45 4.07 1.63 10.69
CA LYS A 45 5.32 1.82 11.45
C LYS A 45 6.09 0.50 11.61
N TYR A 46 5.38 -0.59 11.89
CA TYR A 46 6.00 -1.90 12.03
C TYR A 46 6.68 -2.33 10.72
N ALA A 47 5.97 -2.26 9.60
CA ALA A 47 6.53 -2.57 8.28
C ALA A 47 7.70 -1.64 7.93
N ASN A 48 7.60 -0.34 8.21
CA ASN A 48 8.67 0.63 7.99
C ASN A 48 9.92 0.36 8.83
N SER A 49 9.80 -0.27 9.98
CA SER A 49 10.96 -0.67 10.81
C SER A 49 11.76 -1.82 10.19
N ILE A 50 11.19 -2.53 9.22
CA ILE A 50 11.79 -3.71 8.59
C ILE A 50 12.45 -3.35 7.26
N ASN A 51 11.72 -2.72 6.34
CA ASN A 51 12.23 -2.26 5.05
C ASN A 51 11.39 -1.10 4.49
N ASP A 52 11.71 -0.69 3.26
CA ASP A 52 11.07 0.46 2.61
C ASP A 52 9.92 0.07 1.66
N LEU A 53 9.44 -1.17 1.69
CA LEU A 53 8.42 -1.65 0.75
C LEU A 53 7.07 -0.96 0.95
N VAL A 54 6.62 -0.84 2.19
CA VAL A 54 5.38 -0.13 2.55
C VAL A 54 5.64 1.38 2.55
N VAL A 55 4.67 2.14 2.05
CA VAL A 55 4.66 3.61 2.12
C VAL A 55 5.02 4.09 3.52
N LYS A 56 5.86 5.13 3.62
CA LYS A 56 6.39 5.60 4.91
C LYS A 56 5.39 6.44 5.69
N PHE A 57 5.18 6.05 6.92
CA PHE A 57 4.44 6.84 7.91
C PHE A 57 5.24 8.10 8.28
N ILE A 58 4.55 9.23 8.35
CA ILE A 58 5.14 10.50 8.78
C ILE A 58 4.59 10.94 10.14
N ARG A 59 3.26 11.12 10.25
CA ARG A 59 2.60 11.52 11.51
C ARG A 59 1.10 11.28 11.46
N LEU A 60 0.46 11.33 12.62
CA LEU A 60 -0.98 11.53 12.75
C LEU A 60 -1.27 13.02 12.89
N ASP A 61 -2.32 13.49 12.26
CA ASP A 61 -2.73 14.88 12.26
C ASP A 61 -4.26 15.00 12.20
N THR A 62 -4.77 16.21 12.25
CA THR A 62 -6.20 16.49 12.11
C THR A 62 -6.41 17.42 10.92
N ASN A 63 -7.39 17.12 10.06
CA ASN A 63 -7.84 18.05 9.04
C ASN A 63 -8.96 18.93 9.63
N GLU A 64 -8.68 20.21 9.87
CA GLU A 64 -9.62 21.13 10.51
C GLU A 64 -10.84 21.44 9.65
N GLU A 65 -10.67 21.53 8.32
CA GLU A 65 -11.78 21.83 7.40
C GLU A 65 -12.80 20.70 7.37
N MET A 66 -12.34 19.46 7.42
CA MET A 66 -13.17 18.26 7.35
C MET A 66 -13.45 17.64 8.72
N THR A 67 -12.89 18.20 9.78
CA THR A 67 -13.00 17.70 11.17
C THR A 67 -12.71 16.20 11.30
N SER A 68 -11.71 15.72 10.54
CA SER A 68 -11.35 14.30 10.46
C SER A 68 -9.91 14.07 10.92
N ASP A 69 -9.70 12.94 11.56
CA ASP A 69 -8.34 12.44 11.81
C ASP A 69 -7.68 12.07 10.48
N MET A 70 -6.38 12.29 10.40
CA MET A 70 -5.62 12.15 9.18
C MET A 70 -4.31 11.40 9.44
N LEU A 71 -4.06 10.38 8.64
CA LEU A 71 -2.78 9.67 8.61
C LEU A 71 -1.93 10.27 7.50
N VAL A 72 -0.81 10.90 7.88
CA VAL A 72 0.10 11.53 6.95
C VAL A 72 1.24 10.57 6.62
N MET A 73 1.46 10.36 5.33
CA MET A 73 2.49 9.48 4.80
C MET A 73 3.21 10.12 3.62
N GLU A 74 4.34 9.54 3.22
CA GLU A 74 5.06 9.99 2.03
C GLU A 74 4.18 9.92 0.79
N ARG A 75 4.38 10.90 -0.11
CA ARG A 75 3.69 10.91 -1.40
C ARG A 75 4.45 10.08 -2.41
N LEU A 76 3.80 9.06 -2.96
CA LEU A 76 4.32 8.25 -4.05
C LEU A 76 3.78 8.77 -5.39
N TYR A 77 4.62 8.67 -6.42
CA TYR A 77 4.28 9.04 -7.78
C TYR A 77 4.30 7.78 -8.65
N PRO A 78 3.13 7.18 -8.94
CA PRO A 78 3.08 5.97 -9.74
C PRO A 78 3.47 6.22 -11.19
N MET A 79 4.20 5.26 -11.75
CA MET A 79 4.61 5.22 -13.17
C MET A 79 3.89 4.09 -13.89
N ASP A 80 3.71 4.23 -15.20
CA ASP A 80 3.18 3.15 -16.04
C ASP A 80 4.27 2.10 -16.29
N TYR A 81 4.09 0.90 -15.73
CA TYR A 81 5.05 -0.20 -15.89
C TYR A 81 5.25 -0.62 -17.35
N ARG A 82 4.25 -0.41 -18.19
CA ARG A 82 4.31 -0.75 -19.63
C ARG A 82 5.28 0.11 -20.42
N ALA A 83 5.67 1.28 -19.88
CA ALA A 83 6.67 2.15 -20.48
C ALA A 83 8.11 1.63 -20.36
N PHE A 84 8.32 0.53 -19.63
CA PHE A 84 9.64 -0.01 -19.32
C PHE A 84 9.85 -1.39 -19.95
N GLU A 85 11.12 -1.68 -20.29
CA GLU A 85 11.53 -2.96 -20.86
C GLU A 85 11.26 -4.12 -19.88
N PHE A 86 11.04 -5.29 -20.45
CA PHE A 86 10.78 -6.51 -19.68
C PHE A 86 11.86 -6.80 -18.65
N SER A 87 13.14 -6.72 -19.02
CA SER A 87 14.28 -6.96 -18.12
C SER A 87 14.29 -6.05 -16.89
N LYS A 88 13.88 -4.79 -17.07
CA LYS A 88 13.76 -3.84 -15.96
C LYS A 88 12.60 -4.17 -15.05
N ARG A 89 11.48 -4.58 -15.62
CA ARG A 89 10.32 -5.05 -14.85
C ARG A 89 10.63 -6.31 -14.05
N GLU A 90 11.35 -7.26 -14.64
CA GLU A 90 11.82 -8.45 -13.92
C GLU A 90 12.66 -8.08 -12.71
N LEU A 91 13.62 -7.17 -12.86
CA LEU A 91 14.47 -6.73 -11.76
C LEU A 91 13.67 -6.10 -10.62
N TRP A 92 12.73 -5.22 -10.93
CA TRP A 92 11.86 -4.62 -9.92
C TRP A 92 10.96 -5.66 -9.23
N LEU A 93 10.47 -6.64 -9.97
CA LEU A 93 9.66 -7.73 -9.43
C LEU A 93 10.47 -8.60 -8.47
N ASP A 94 11.70 -8.96 -8.84
CA ASP A 94 12.58 -9.76 -7.99
C ASP A 94 12.87 -9.05 -6.66
N VAL A 95 13.17 -7.76 -6.71
CA VAL A 95 13.37 -6.96 -5.49
C VAL A 95 12.08 -6.91 -4.65
N PHE A 96 10.94 -6.67 -5.28
CA PHE A 96 9.64 -6.64 -4.61
C PHE A 96 9.32 -7.95 -3.88
N GLN A 97 9.48 -9.08 -4.57
CA GLN A 97 9.23 -10.40 -3.99
C GLN A 97 10.17 -10.69 -2.81
N HIS A 98 11.44 -10.32 -2.94
CA HIS A 98 12.42 -10.49 -1.89
C HIS A 98 12.07 -9.65 -0.64
N GLU A 99 11.76 -8.37 -0.83
CA GLU A 99 11.38 -7.48 0.26
C GLU A 99 10.08 -7.90 0.95
N LEU A 100 9.11 -8.41 0.18
CA LEU A 100 7.86 -8.93 0.73
C LEU A 100 8.08 -10.21 1.54
N GLU A 101 8.97 -11.08 1.10
CA GLU A 101 9.36 -12.27 1.86
C GLU A 101 10.01 -11.90 3.21
N ILE A 102 10.82 -10.86 3.22
CA ILE A 102 11.40 -10.32 4.46
C ILE A 102 10.30 -9.83 5.41
N LEU A 103 9.29 -9.14 4.91
CA LEU A 103 8.13 -8.72 5.71
C LEU A 103 7.37 -9.92 6.26
N HIS A 104 7.13 -10.96 5.47
CA HIS A 104 6.48 -12.18 5.91
C HIS A 104 7.26 -12.86 7.05
N LYS A 105 8.57 -13.00 6.90
CA LYS A 105 9.45 -13.58 7.93
C LYS A 105 9.47 -12.76 9.21
N ALA A 106 9.31 -11.45 9.10
CA ALA A 106 9.24 -10.55 10.24
C ALA A 106 7.85 -10.47 10.89
N GLY A 107 6.84 -11.17 10.34
CA GLY A 107 5.50 -11.23 10.92
C GLY A 107 4.52 -10.18 10.42
N PHE A 108 4.72 -9.64 9.22
CA PHE A 108 3.80 -8.73 8.55
C PHE A 108 3.29 -9.36 7.24
N VAL A 109 1.98 -9.28 7.00
CA VAL A 109 1.34 -9.69 5.75
C VAL A 109 0.32 -8.64 5.32
N HIS A 110 0.32 -8.24 4.06
CA HIS A 110 -0.48 -7.11 3.56
C HIS A 110 -1.98 -7.44 3.46
N ARG A 111 -2.33 -8.57 2.87
CA ARG A 111 -3.68 -9.12 2.72
C ARG A 111 -4.60 -8.43 1.69
N ASP A 112 -4.17 -7.37 1.04
CA ASP A 112 -4.99 -6.63 0.08
C ASP A 112 -4.23 -6.28 -1.20
N LEU A 113 -3.46 -7.23 -1.72
CA LEU A 113 -2.67 -7.04 -2.95
C LEU A 113 -3.54 -7.13 -4.19
N LYS A 114 -4.53 -8.02 -4.19
CA LYS A 114 -5.41 -8.29 -5.31
C LYS A 114 -6.86 -7.95 -4.98
N ARG A 115 -7.51 -7.22 -5.88
CA ARG A 115 -8.95 -7.00 -5.83
C ARG A 115 -9.62 -7.59 -7.06
N PRO A 116 -10.70 -8.37 -6.90
CA PRO A 116 -11.49 -8.84 -8.03
C PRO A 116 -12.19 -7.64 -8.70
N SER A 117 -12.21 -7.65 -10.02
CA SER A 117 -12.95 -6.67 -10.80
C SER A 117 -13.81 -7.38 -11.84
N ASN A 118 -15.10 -7.06 -11.87
CA ASN A 118 -16.03 -7.61 -12.84
C ASN A 118 -15.90 -6.98 -14.24
N ILE A 119 -15.15 -5.88 -14.36
CA ILE A 119 -15.03 -5.10 -15.59
C ILE A 119 -13.70 -5.35 -16.30
N SER A 120 -12.60 -5.47 -15.57
CA SER A 120 -11.25 -5.47 -16.14
C SER A 120 -10.34 -6.60 -15.63
N GLY A 121 -10.89 -7.65 -15.01
CA GLY A 121 -10.10 -8.72 -14.39
C GLY A 121 -9.53 -8.31 -13.03
N ASP A 122 -8.44 -8.95 -12.63
CA ASP A 122 -7.82 -8.67 -11.34
C ASP A 122 -7.15 -7.29 -11.32
N ARG A 123 -7.27 -6.60 -10.19
CA ARG A 123 -6.69 -5.27 -9.95
C ARG A 123 -5.69 -5.33 -8.80
N PHE A 124 -4.58 -4.63 -8.98
CA PHE A 124 -3.51 -4.54 -8.01
C PHE A 124 -3.28 -3.08 -7.60
N ASP A 125 -4.34 -2.43 -7.18
CA ASP A 125 -4.37 -0.98 -6.91
C ASP A 125 -3.48 -0.56 -5.73
N ASN A 126 -3.07 -1.49 -4.89
CA ASN A 126 -2.24 -1.22 -3.72
C ASN A 126 -0.75 -1.46 -3.97
N ILE A 127 -0.37 -1.79 -5.20
CA ILE A 127 1.03 -1.94 -5.63
C ILE A 127 1.35 -0.83 -6.62
N PHE A 128 2.26 0.06 -6.25
CA PHE A 128 2.69 1.19 -7.08
C PHE A 128 4.10 0.98 -7.61
N LEU A 129 4.27 1.12 -8.93
CA LEU A 129 5.61 1.28 -9.50
C LEU A 129 6.02 2.74 -9.35
N THR A 130 7.15 2.98 -8.72
CA THR A 130 7.76 4.30 -8.54
C THR A 130 9.18 4.29 -9.12
N ASP A 131 9.83 5.44 -9.16
CA ASP A 131 11.24 5.57 -9.56
C ASP A 131 12.21 4.76 -8.67
N LYS A 132 11.77 4.40 -7.47
CA LYS A 132 12.51 3.55 -6.52
C LYS A 132 12.07 2.08 -6.53
N GLY A 133 11.25 1.68 -7.52
CA GLY A 133 10.71 0.32 -7.63
C GLY A 133 9.27 0.19 -7.15
N LEU A 134 8.85 -1.05 -6.95
CA LEU A 134 7.50 -1.37 -6.50
C LEU A 134 7.33 -1.08 -5.00
N ARG A 135 6.23 -0.45 -4.66
CA ARG A 135 5.88 -0.04 -3.29
C ARG A 135 4.45 -0.42 -2.96
N LEU A 136 4.19 -0.67 -1.68
CA LEU A 136 2.86 -1.02 -1.16
C LEU A 136 2.21 0.17 -0.47
N ILE A 137 0.91 0.33 -0.72
CA ILE A 137 0.05 1.30 -0.03
C ILE A 137 -1.11 0.56 0.65
N ASP A 138 -1.85 1.26 1.49
CA ASP A 138 -3.09 0.80 2.15
C ASP A 138 -2.90 -0.50 2.95
N VAL A 139 -2.40 -0.34 4.17
CA VAL A 139 -2.17 -1.45 5.12
C VAL A 139 -3.33 -1.66 6.09
N GLY A 140 -4.51 -1.10 5.81
CA GLY A 140 -5.66 -1.11 6.72
C GLY A 140 -6.09 -2.50 7.18
N ILE A 141 -6.08 -3.49 6.29
CA ILE A 141 -6.43 -4.89 6.62
C ILE A 141 -5.22 -5.81 6.79
N SER A 142 -4.01 -5.28 6.79
CA SER A 142 -2.79 -6.04 7.04
C SER A 142 -2.85 -6.75 8.39
N ALA A 143 -2.11 -7.83 8.53
CA ALA A 143 -2.04 -8.57 9.79
C ALA A 143 -0.61 -8.66 10.31
N LEU A 144 -0.48 -8.56 11.63
CA LEU A 144 0.74 -8.83 12.37
C LEU A 144 0.64 -10.20 13.03
N LYS A 145 1.66 -11.02 12.86
CA LYS A 145 1.73 -12.36 13.45
C LYS A 145 1.51 -12.33 14.96
N SER A 146 2.05 -11.32 15.64
CA SER A 146 1.88 -11.12 17.08
C SER A 146 0.42 -10.90 17.52
N GLN A 147 -0.43 -10.43 16.59
CA GLN A 147 -1.84 -10.13 16.88
C GLN A 147 -2.79 -11.25 16.49
N VAL A 148 -2.51 -11.95 15.36
CA VAL A 148 -3.43 -12.98 14.84
C VAL A 148 -3.01 -14.40 15.18
N GLY A 149 -1.77 -14.61 15.62
CA GLY A 149 -1.20 -15.92 15.93
C GLY A 149 -0.62 -16.63 14.71
N ASP A 150 0.20 -17.66 14.97
CA ASP A 150 1.01 -18.33 13.96
C ASP A 150 0.18 -19.00 12.86
N ARG A 151 -0.86 -19.71 13.23
CA ARG A 151 -1.68 -20.48 12.29
C ARG A 151 -2.42 -19.60 11.28
N LEU A 152 -3.08 -18.56 11.77
CA LEU A 152 -3.84 -17.64 10.90
C LEU A 152 -2.89 -16.79 10.05
N PHE A 153 -1.79 -16.34 10.64
CA PHE A 153 -0.77 -15.60 9.91
C PHE A 153 -0.20 -16.42 8.75
N GLU A 154 0.17 -17.67 8.98
CA GLU A 154 0.69 -18.55 7.92
C GLU A 154 -0.33 -18.77 6.80
N LYS A 155 -1.61 -18.92 7.13
CA LYS A 155 -2.68 -18.99 6.13
C LYS A 155 -2.70 -17.72 5.24
N PHE A 156 -2.62 -16.54 5.84
CA PHE A 156 -2.59 -15.29 5.09
C PHE A 156 -1.35 -15.16 4.21
N VAL A 157 -0.20 -15.60 4.68
CA VAL A 157 1.05 -15.64 3.88
C VAL A 157 0.89 -16.54 2.67
N GLN A 158 0.32 -17.73 2.82
CA GLN A 158 0.11 -18.64 1.69
C GLN A 158 -0.89 -18.08 0.67
N GLU A 159 -1.93 -17.42 1.11
CA GLU A 159 -2.88 -16.73 0.23
C GLU A 159 -2.20 -15.60 -0.53
N GLU A 160 -1.40 -14.78 0.14
CA GLU A 160 -0.68 -13.66 -0.47
C GLU A 160 0.37 -14.13 -1.49
N LYS A 161 1.05 -15.24 -1.24
CA LYS A 161 2.00 -15.84 -2.21
C LYS A 161 1.32 -16.19 -3.54
N LYS A 162 0.08 -16.67 -3.50
CA LYS A 162 -0.70 -16.92 -4.72
C LYS A 162 -1.07 -15.63 -5.45
N GLU A 163 -1.41 -14.58 -4.70
CA GLU A 163 -1.69 -13.27 -5.29
C GLU A 163 -0.46 -12.66 -5.96
N ILE A 164 0.73 -12.90 -5.39
CA ILE A 164 2.00 -12.45 -5.97
C ILE A 164 2.29 -13.16 -7.30
N GLU A 165 1.99 -14.44 -7.41
CA GLU A 165 2.13 -15.18 -8.68
C GLU A 165 1.25 -14.54 -9.77
N LEU A 166 0.01 -14.22 -9.44
CA LEU A 166 -0.91 -13.52 -10.36
C LEU A 166 -0.42 -12.10 -10.70
N PHE A 167 0.09 -11.39 -9.72
CA PHE A 167 0.69 -10.08 -9.95
C PHE A 167 1.92 -10.17 -10.86
N SER A 168 2.75 -11.17 -10.68
CA SER A 168 3.93 -11.40 -11.53
C SER A 168 3.55 -11.56 -13.00
N ASP A 169 2.52 -12.36 -13.27
CA ASP A 169 2.01 -12.55 -14.62
C ASP A 169 1.43 -11.25 -15.21
N TYR A 170 0.68 -10.51 -14.41
CA TYR A 170 0.13 -9.21 -14.78
C TYR A 170 1.23 -8.18 -15.08
N PHE A 171 2.20 -8.04 -14.19
CA PHE A 171 3.26 -7.04 -14.28
C PHE A 171 4.24 -7.33 -15.42
N LEU A 172 4.51 -8.59 -15.71
CA LEU A 172 5.36 -9.02 -16.81
C LEU A 172 4.60 -9.23 -18.13
N ASN A 173 3.28 -9.07 -18.15
CA ASN A 173 2.42 -9.33 -19.31
C ASN A 173 2.59 -10.76 -19.87
N ARG A 174 2.63 -11.72 -18.98
CA ARG A 174 2.71 -13.15 -19.38
C ARG A 174 1.34 -13.73 -19.73
#